data_732e9b5e4a0783607c1e9c355786ddf0
#
_entry.id   732e9b5e4a0783607c1e9c355786ddf0
#
_cell.length_a   1.000
_cell.length_b   1.000
_cell.length_c   1.000
_cell.angle_alpha   90.00
_cell.angle_beta   90.00
_cell.angle_gamma   90.00
#
_symmetry.space_group_name_H-M   'P 1'
#
loop_
_entity.id
_entity.type
_entity.pdbx_description
1 polymer ?
#
loop_
_entity_poly.entity_id
_entity_poly.type
_entity_poly.pdbx_seq_one_letter_code
_entity_poly.pdbx_strand_id
1 'polypeptide(L)'
;MSGGTLYGIGLGPGDPELITLKALRLLQGTPVVAAFSKAGRTGNAWTIAAPHLRDEQTRLRLEYPFTLEVSVTDPRYHQEMGVFYEACAAQLAAHLEAGRDVAVICEGDPFFYGSYMYLHDRLVGRFPVQVVPGITGMSACWTQANTPITHGDDVLTVLPGTLPEDTLVERLAHTDAAVFMKVGRNLPRVRSALVRAGMLERALLVERGSMEGEQVQRLAERAEDEPAPYFTIVLVPGRQGVR
;
A
#
# COMPACT_ATOMS: atom_id res chain seq x y z
N MET A 1 19.01 -12.19 27.55
CA MET A 1 19.48 -11.18 26.55
C MET A 1 18.23 -10.66 25.85
N SER A 2 18.02 -9.36 25.83
CA SER A 2 16.89 -8.80 25.07
C SER A 2 17.20 -8.99 23.58
N GLY A 3 16.30 -9.65 22.86
CA GLY A 3 16.39 -9.75 21.41
C GLY A 3 16.42 -8.38 20.72
N GLY A 4 16.74 -8.35 19.43
CA GLY A 4 16.61 -7.13 18.61
C GLY A 4 15.18 -6.66 18.47
N THR A 5 14.98 -5.43 18.04
CA THR A 5 13.67 -4.80 17.80
C THR A 5 13.26 -4.95 16.33
N LEU A 6 12.01 -5.32 16.09
CA LEU A 6 11.39 -5.29 14.77
C LEU A 6 10.76 -3.92 14.52
N TYR A 7 11.21 -3.25 13.48
CA TYR A 7 10.61 -1.99 13.01
C TYR A 7 9.79 -2.23 11.75
N GLY A 8 8.49 -1.87 11.76
CA GLY A 8 7.70 -1.70 10.56
C GLY A 8 7.78 -0.24 10.12
N ILE A 9 8.37 0.06 8.97
CA ILE A 9 8.64 1.44 8.55
C ILE A 9 7.87 1.77 7.28
N GLY A 10 6.93 2.71 7.38
CA GLY A 10 6.28 3.32 6.23
C GLY A 10 7.19 4.36 5.57
N LEU A 11 7.44 4.17 4.28
CA LEU A 11 8.29 5.05 3.48
C LEU A 11 7.52 6.14 2.72
N GLY A 12 6.20 6.16 2.88
CA GLY A 12 5.40 7.05 2.05
C GLY A 12 5.08 6.48 0.65
N PRO A 13 4.41 7.26 -0.21
CA PRO A 13 3.74 6.75 -1.40
C PRO A 13 4.63 6.60 -2.64
N GLY A 14 5.85 7.13 -2.62
CA GLY A 14 6.73 7.05 -3.78
C GLY A 14 7.86 8.07 -3.79
N ASP A 15 7.56 9.32 -3.49
CA ASP A 15 8.55 10.38 -3.37
C ASP A 15 9.41 10.18 -2.10
N PRO A 16 10.75 10.04 -2.21
CA PRO A 16 11.63 9.90 -1.05
C PRO A 16 11.58 11.07 -0.05
N GLU A 17 11.18 12.26 -0.47
CA GLU A 17 11.05 13.42 0.41
C GLU A 17 9.81 13.34 1.32
N LEU A 18 8.88 12.41 1.02
CA LEU A 18 7.71 12.15 1.84
C LEU A 18 7.95 11.11 2.95
N ILE A 19 9.19 10.66 3.14
CA ILE A 19 9.59 9.84 4.27
C ILE A 19 9.56 10.69 5.55
N THR A 20 8.93 10.18 6.61
CA THR A 20 8.95 10.90 7.89
C THR A 20 10.35 10.91 8.50
N LEU A 21 10.71 11.97 9.22
CA LEU A 21 12.01 12.06 9.91
C LEU A 21 12.27 10.88 10.85
N LYS A 22 11.23 10.34 11.49
CA LYS A 22 11.36 9.17 12.36
C LYS A 22 11.67 7.91 11.54
N ALA A 23 10.98 7.72 10.41
CA ALA A 23 11.23 6.60 9.50
C ALA A 23 12.66 6.65 8.96
N LEU A 24 13.12 7.82 8.50
CA LEU A 24 14.48 8.02 7.99
C LEU A 24 15.54 7.67 9.04
N ARG A 25 15.40 8.22 10.25
CA ARG A 25 16.35 7.96 11.36
C ARG A 25 16.44 6.48 11.72
N LEU A 26 15.30 5.78 11.80
CA LEU A 26 15.28 4.35 12.11
C LEU A 26 15.81 3.51 10.94
N LEU A 27 15.46 3.84 9.71
CA LEU A 27 15.99 3.18 8.51
C LEU A 27 17.51 3.24 8.49
N GLN A 28 18.09 4.42 8.72
CA GLN A 28 19.54 4.61 8.74
C GLN A 28 20.22 3.96 9.97
N GLY A 29 19.53 3.89 11.11
CA GLY A 29 20.07 3.31 12.34
C GLY A 29 20.01 1.79 12.40
N THR A 30 19.21 1.13 11.59
CA THR A 30 18.95 -0.31 11.70
C THR A 30 19.92 -1.13 10.83
N PRO A 31 20.59 -2.15 11.40
CA PRO A 31 21.61 -2.92 10.67
C PRO A 31 21.04 -3.87 9.62
N VAL A 32 19.78 -4.30 9.75
CA VAL A 32 19.14 -5.22 8.82
C VAL A 32 17.88 -4.57 8.25
N VAL A 33 17.79 -4.46 6.94
CA VAL A 33 16.65 -3.90 6.24
C VAL A 33 16.04 -4.97 5.35
N ALA A 34 14.73 -5.16 5.44
CA ALA A 34 13.97 -6.13 4.67
C ALA A 34 12.83 -5.46 3.92
N ALA A 35 12.54 -5.91 2.72
CA ALA A 35 11.36 -5.49 1.96
C ALA A 35 10.85 -6.60 1.06
N PHE A 36 9.55 -6.57 0.82
CA PHE A 36 8.90 -7.44 -0.14
C PHE A 36 9.18 -6.99 -1.57
N SER A 37 9.35 -7.95 -2.46
CA SER A 37 9.51 -7.71 -3.90
C SER A 37 8.96 -8.87 -4.71
N LYS A 38 8.68 -8.63 -6.00
CA LYS A 38 8.52 -9.71 -6.96
C LYS A 38 9.89 -10.29 -7.31
N ALA A 39 9.99 -11.61 -7.46
CA ALA A 39 11.22 -12.27 -7.86
C ALA A 39 11.85 -11.60 -9.10
N GLY A 40 13.14 -11.32 -9.03
CA GLY A 40 13.90 -10.69 -10.11
C GLY A 40 13.59 -9.21 -10.37
N ARG A 41 12.82 -8.55 -9.50
CA ARG A 41 12.54 -7.11 -9.61
C ARG A 41 12.92 -6.35 -8.34
N THR A 42 13.39 -5.12 -8.51
CA THR A 42 13.50 -4.18 -7.40
C THR A 42 12.10 -3.72 -7.02
N GLY A 43 11.66 -3.98 -5.79
CA GLY A 43 10.38 -3.48 -5.29
C GLY A 43 10.45 -1.97 -5.04
N ASN A 44 9.30 -1.28 -5.11
CA ASN A 44 9.25 0.18 -4.93
C ASN A 44 9.75 0.63 -3.56
N ALA A 45 9.50 -0.14 -2.49
CA ALA A 45 10.06 0.17 -1.17
C ALA A 45 11.59 0.28 -1.21
N TRP A 46 12.27 -0.59 -1.97
CA TRP A 46 13.71 -0.49 -2.18
C TRP A 46 14.11 0.75 -2.98
N THR A 47 13.32 1.10 -4.01
CA THR A 47 13.55 2.30 -4.83
C THR A 47 13.44 3.57 -3.99
N ILE A 48 12.39 3.67 -3.17
CA ILE A 48 12.18 4.81 -2.27
C ILE A 48 13.29 4.91 -1.23
N ALA A 49 13.71 3.77 -0.65
CA ALA A 49 14.73 3.74 0.39
C ALA A 49 16.16 3.94 -0.14
N ALA A 50 16.41 3.65 -1.42
CA ALA A 50 17.77 3.58 -1.99
C ALA A 50 18.67 4.79 -1.69
N PRO A 51 18.20 6.06 -1.77
CA PRO A 51 19.03 7.22 -1.45
C PRO A 51 19.45 7.32 0.01
N HIS A 52 18.81 6.57 0.91
CA HIS A 52 18.93 6.67 2.35
C HIS A 52 19.59 5.44 2.99
N LEU A 53 19.81 4.37 2.22
CA LEU A 53 20.45 3.15 2.69
C LEU A 53 21.97 3.31 2.81
N ARG A 54 22.56 2.67 3.81
CA ARG A 54 24.01 2.62 3.99
C ARG A 54 24.57 1.32 3.43
N ASP A 55 25.82 1.30 3.00
CA ASP A 55 26.44 0.14 2.34
C ASP A 55 26.62 -1.05 3.30
N GLU A 56 26.84 -0.78 4.57
CA GLU A 56 27.06 -1.82 5.60
C GLU A 56 25.77 -2.52 6.07
N GLN A 57 24.59 -2.08 5.64
CA GLN A 57 23.34 -2.71 6.02
C GLN A 57 23.12 -4.04 5.31
N THR A 58 22.72 -5.05 6.06
CA THR A 58 22.23 -6.31 5.49
C THR A 58 20.87 -6.09 4.83
N ARG A 59 20.77 -6.40 3.54
CA ARG A 59 19.53 -6.20 2.74
C ARG A 59 18.88 -7.54 2.48
N LEU A 60 17.67 -7.75 3.01
CA LEU A 60 16.90 -8.97 2.86
C LEU A 60 15.75 -8.75 1.87
N ARG A 61 15.77 -9.48 0.76
CA ARG A 61 14.67 -9.48 -0.21
C ARG A 61 13.69 -10.59 0.16
N LEU A 62 12.45 -10.22 0.46
CA LEU A 62 11.36 -11.15 0.74
C LEU A 62 10.59 -11.34 -0.57
N GLU A 63 11.02 -12.30 -1.38
CA GLU A 63 10.50 -12.47 -2.74
C GLU A 63 9.23 -13.32 -2.74
N TYR A 64 8.11 -12.72 -3.18
CA TYR A 64 6.82 -13.42 -3.32
C TYR A 64 6.93 -14.60 -4.27
N PRO A 65 6.37 -15.77 -3.93
CA PRO A 65 6.34 -16.93 -4.82
C PRO A 65 5.52 -16.64 -6.08
N PHE A 66 4.49 -15.82 -5.96
CA PHE A 66 3.66 -15.29 -7.05
C PHE A 66 3.02 -13.96 -6.62
N THR A 67 2.52 -13.17 -7.57
CA THR A 67 1.85 -11.89 -7.28
C THR A 67 0.43 -11.84 -7.83
N LEU A 68 0.27 -11.75 -9.15
CA LEU A 68 -1.03 -11.65 -9.83
C LEU A 68 -1.41 -12.91 -10.61
N GLU A 69 -0.51 -13.86 -10.66
CA GLU A 69 -0.63 -15.08 -11.47
C GLU A 69 -1.65 -16.07 -10.88
N VAL A 70 -1.81 -16.05 -9.55
CA VAL A 70 -2.77 -16.90 -8.84
C VAL A 70 -3.87 -16.01 -8.25
N SER A 71 -5.13 -16.41 -8.43
CA SER A 71 -6.25 -15.68 -7.84
C SER A 71 -6.25 -15.82 -6.33
N VAL A 72 -6.60 -14.74 -5.64
CA VAL A 72 -6.82 -14.76 -4.17
C VAL A 72 -7.96 -15.69 -3.74
N THR A 73 -8.82 -16.11 -4.67
CA THR A 73 -9.90 -17.09 -4.43
C THR A 73 -9.43 -18.54 -4.64
N ASP A 74 -8.23 -18.77 -5.16
CA ASP A 74 -7.66 -20.11 -5.30
C ASP A 74 -7.23 -20.62 -3.91
N PRO A 75 -7.67 -21.80 -3.47
CA PRO A 75 -7.27 -22.38 -2.18
C PRO A 75 -5.74 -22.46 -1.99
N ARG A 76 -4.98 -22.69 -3.06
CA ARG A 76 -3.52 -22.75 -3.04
C ARG A 76 -2.90 -21.41 -2.67
N TYR A 77 -3.56 -20.29 -3.03
CA TYR A 77 -3.06 -18.94 -2.71
C TYR A 77 -2.83 -18.78 -1.21
N HIS A 78 -3.83 -19.10 -0.39
CA HIS A 78 -3.74 -18.95 1.06
C HIS A 78 -2.70 -19.87 1.67
N GLN A 79 -2.62 -21.11 1.21
CA GLN A 79 -1.65 -22.08 1.71
C GLN A 79 -0.21 -21.66 1.40
N GLU A 80 0.10 -21.36 0.13
CA GLU A 80 1.45 -21.01 -0.30
C GLU A 80 1.89 -19.66 0.27
N MET A 81 1.00 -18.67 0.35
CA MET A 81 1.29 -17.39 1.00
C MET A 81 1.50 -17.56 2.51
N GLY A 82 0.78 -18.46 3.16
CA GLY A 82 1.00 -18.82 4.55
C GLY A 82 2.42 -19.33 4.79
N VAL A 83 2.85 -20.34 4.00
CA VAL A 83 4.21 -20.90 4.05
C VAL A 83 5.28 -19.83 3.78
N PHE A 84 5.03 -18.96 2.79
CA PHE A 84 5.93 -17.86 2.47
C PHE A 84 6.11 -16.88 3.64
N TYR A 85 5.03 -16.44 4.28
CA TYR A 85 5.13 -15.53 5.42
C TYR A 85 5.76 -16.19 6.63
N GLU A 86 5.55 -17.49 6.87
CA GLU A 86 6.28 -18.23 7.91
C GLU A 86 7.78 -18.25 7.65
N ALA A 87 8.20 -18.53 6.42
CA ALA A 87 9.62 -18.53 6.06
C ALA A 87 10.23 -17.13 6.21
N CYS A 88 9.54 -16.08 5.78
CA CYS A 88 9.98 -14.70 5.98
C CYS A 88 10.10 -14.36 7.46
N ALA A 89 9.11 -14.70 8.29
CA ALA A 89 9.14 -14.44 9.72
C ALA A 89 10.30 -15.19 10.41
N ALA A 90 10.56 -16.45 10.04
CA ALA A 90 11.68 -17.21 10.54
C ALA A 90 13.03 -16.57 10.19
N GLN A 91 13.17 -16.07 8.95
CA GLN A 91 14.40 -15.37 8.52
C GLN A 91 14.63 -14.09 9.35
N LEU A 92 13.60 -13.28 9.60
CA LEU A 92 13.70 -12.08 10.43
C LEU A 92 13.97 -12.44 11.89
N ALA A 93 13.31 -13.48 12.42
CA ALA A 93 13.49 -13.95 13.79
C ALA A 93 14.95 -14.35 14.07
N ALA A 94 15.64 -15.00 13.15
CA ALA A 94 17.06 -15.36 13.30
C ALA A 94 17.96 -14.13 13.52
N HIS A 95 17.65 -12.99 12.88
CA HIS A 95 18.36 -11.74 13.13
C HIS A 95 18.01 -11.15 14.50
N LEU A 96 16.73 -11.12 14.84
CA LEU A 96 16.24 -10.59 16.12
C LEU A 96 16.76 -11.40 17.32
N GLU A 97 16.78 -12.73 17.23
CA GLU A 97 17.34 -13.63 18.24
C GLU A 97 18.85 -13.41 18.44
N ALA A 98 19.55 -13.03 17.36
CA ALA A 98 20.96 -12.64 17.42
C ALA A 98 21.19 -11.22 17.98
N GLY A 99 20.14 -10.54 18.50
CA GLY A 99 20.20 -9.19 19.06
C GLY A 99 20.32 -8.09 18.00
N ARG A 100 20.08 -8.38 16.73
CA ARG A 100 20.14 -7.38 15.65
C ARG A 100 18.75 -6.82 15.37
N ASP A 101 18.62 -5.51 15.35
CA ASP A 101 17.41 -4.84 14.95
C ASP A 101 17.12 -5.06 13.45
N VAL A 102 15.84 -5.18 13.11
CA VAL A 102 15.37 -5.42 11.75
C VAL A 102 14.34 -4.37 11.37
N ALA A 103 14.52 -3.66 10.27
CA ALA A 103 13.55 -2.77 9.67
C ALA A 103 12.88 -3.44 8.46
N VAL A 104 11.58 -3.68 8.53
CA VAL A 104 10.78 -4.06 7.36
C VAL A 104 10.17 -2.80 6.78
N ILE A 105 10.64 -2.42 5.60
CA ILE A 105 10.21 -1.20 4.91
C ILE A 105 9.04 -1.49 3.97
N CYS A 106 8.08 -0.55 3.93
CA CYS A 106 6.85 -0.66 3.16
C CYS A 106 6.56 0.63 2.40
N GLU A 107 6.05 0.52 1.18
CA GLU A 107 5.40 1.65 0.53
C GLU A 107 4.16 2.07 1.32
N GLY A 108 3.87 3.37 1.37
CA GLY A 108 2.75 3.90 2.13
C GLY A 108 2.90 3.65 3.62
N ASP A 109 1.88 3.08 4.22
CA ASP A 109 1.78 2.77 5.65
C ASP A 109 1.83 1.26 5.89
N PRO A 110 2.61 0.75 6.88
CA PRO A 110 2.75 -0.68 7.15
C PRO A 110 1.44 -1.39 7.53
N PHE A 111 0.49 -0.67 8.12
CA PHE A 111 -0.79 -1.20 8.59
C PHE A 111 -1.97 -0.89 7.67
N PHE A 112 -1.70 -0.32 6.49
CA PHE A 112 -2.74 -0.01 5.53
C PHE A 112 -2.56 -0.80 4.22
N TYR A 113 -3.21 -1.96 4.11
CA TYR A 113 -3.10 -2.90 2.98
C TYR A 113 -1.67 -3.40 2.68
N GLY A 114 -0.75 -3.26 3.63
CA GLY A 114 0.64 -3.66 3.50
C GLY A 114 0.90 -5.10 3.92
N SER A 115 1.84 -5.77 3.27
CA SER A 115 2.22 -7.15 3.62
C SER A 115 2.98 -7.27 4.95
N TYR A 116 3.46 -6.17 5.50
CA TYR A 116 4.09 -6.14 6.82
C TYR A 116 3.16 -6.70 7.91
N MET A 117 1.84 -6.48 7.82
CA MET A 117 0.88 -6.96 8.80
C MET A 117 1.01 -8.47 9.07
N TYR A 118 1.28 -9.28 8.03
CA TYR A 118 1.43 -10.73 8.18
C TYR A 118 2.72 -11.14 8.93
N LEU A 119 3.78 -10.31 8.86
CA LEU A 119 4.99 -10.50 9.65
C LEU A 119 4.79 -10.00 11.09
N HIS A 120 4.12 -8.87 11.24
CA HIS A 120 3.76 -8.31 12.54
C HIS A 120 3.00 -9.34 13.39
N ASP A 121 1.93 -9.94 12.83
CA ASP A 121 1.09 -10.91 13.54
C ASP A 121 1.89 -12.14 14.05
N ARG A 122 2.97 -12.51 13.33
CA ARG A 122 3.82 -13.66 13.68
C ARG A 122 4.91 -13.34 14.69
N LEU A 123 5.31 -12.08 14.77
CA LEU A 123 6.51 -11.67 15.52
C LEU A 123 6.22 -10.81 16.76
N VAL A 124 5.07 -10.12 16.82
CA VAL A 124 4.72 -9.17 17.90
C VAL A 124 4.70 -9.79 19.29
N GLY A 125 4.35 -11.06 19.41
CA GLY A 125 4.35 -11.78 20.70
C GLY A 125 5.72 -12.34 21.12
N ARG A 126 6.74 -12.22 20.26
CA ARG A 126 8.08 -12.83 20.45
C ARG A 126 9.17 -11.79 20.64
N PHE A 127 9.05 -10.62 20.04
CA PHE A 127 10.08 -9.58 20.01
C PHE A 127 9.50 -8.21 20.32
N PRO A 128 10.32 -7.26 20.80
CA PRO A 128 9.91 -5.84 20.80
C PRO A 128 9.60 -5.37 19.39
N VAL A 129 8.44 -4.70 19.22
CA VAL A 129 8.00 -4.20 17.91
C VAL A 129 7.69 -2.70 18.00
N GLN A 130 8.15 -1.94 17.02
CA GLN A 130 7.77 -0.57 16.82
C GLN A 130 7.34 -0.34 15.38
N VAL A 131 6.17 0.29 15.17
CA VAL A 131 5.70 0.65 13.85
C VAL A 131 5.74 2.16 13.67
N VAL A 132 6.24 2.60 12.53
CA VAL A 132 6.29 4.01 12.12
C VAL A 132 5.34 4.19 10.95
N PRO A 133 4.29 5.01 11.11
CA PRO A 133 3.35 5.26 10.03
C PRO A 133 4.01 5.96 8.85
N GLY A 134 3.48 5.72 7.67
CA GLY A 134 3.85 6.43 6.44
C GLY A 134 2.65 7.13 5.82
N ILE A 135 2.91 8.10 4.96
CA ILE A 135 1.87 8.74 4.14
C ILE A 135 1.30 7.66 3.22
N THR A 136 -0.03 7.47 3.27
CA THR A 136 -0.69 6.45 2.45
C THR A 136 -0.75 6.86 0.98
N GLY A 137 -0.79 5.89 0.07
CA GLY A 137 -0.93 6.16 -1.37
C GLY A 137 -2.20 6.95 -1.72
N MET A 138 -3.29 6.77 -0.99
CA MET A 138 -4.51 7.55 -1.22
C MET A 138 -4.32 9.03 -0.87
N SER A 139 -3.58 9.33 0.20
CA SER A 139 -3.27 10.71 0.59
C SER A 139 -2.43 11.41 -0.48
N ALA A 140 -1.41 10.76 -1.00
CA ALA A 140 -0.64 11.28 -2.12
C ALA A 140 -1.54 11.54 -3.33
N CYS A 141 -2.41 10.59 -3.69
CA CYS A 141 -3.25 10.72 -4.88
C CYS A 141 -4.19 11.93 -4.83
N TRP A 142 -4.88 12.20 -3.71
CA TRP A 142 -5.74 13.40 -3.65
C TRP A 142 -4.94 14.71 -3.59
N THR A 143 -3.73 14.67 -3.02
CA THR A 143 -2.83 15.83 -3.03
C THR A 143 -2.32 16.11 -4.43
N GLN A 144 -1.89 15.10 -5.17
CA GLN A 144 -1.44 15.24 -6.57
C GLN A 144 -2.59 15.65 -7.50
N ALA A 145 -3.81 15.16 -7.24
CA ALA A 145 -5.00 15.63 -7.94
C ALA A 145 -5.41 17.07 -7.56
N ASN A 146 -4.70 17.69 -6.62
CA ASN A 146 -5.02 19.01 -6.05
C ASN A 146 -6.51 19.10 -5.68
N THR A 147 -7.04 18.04 -5.06
CA THR A 147 -8.48 17.91 -4.80
C THR A 147 -8.71 17.49 -3.36
N PRO A 148 -9.36 18.32 -2.53
CA PRO A 148 -9.81 17.91 -1.22
C PRO A 148 -10.74 16.72 -1.32
N ILE A 149 -10.49 15.67 -0.55
CA ILE A 149 -11.29 14.45 -0.63
C ILE A 149 -12.59 14.55 0.17
N THR A 150 -12.56 15.26 1.29
CA THR A 150 -13.69 15.46 2.19
C THR A 150 -13.80 16.90 2.68
N HIS A 151 -15.02 17.34 3.00
CA HIS A 151 -15.31 18.61 3.66
C HIS A 151 -16.26 18.39 4.85
N GLY A 152 -16.01 19.09 5.95
CA GLY A 152 -16.90 19.07 7.12
C GLY A 152 -17.23 17.65 7.60
N ASP A 153 -18.48 17.28 7.49
CA ASP A 153 -19.00 16.01 8.00
C ASP A 153 -19.12 14.92 6.91
N ASP A 154 -18.44 15.09 5.77
CA ASP A 154 -18.41 14.09 4.71
C ASP A 154 -17.90 12.74 5.23
N VAL A 155 -18.64 11.69 4.94
CA VAL A 155 -18.24 10.31 5.24
C VAL A 155 -17.32 9.80 4.12
N LEU A 156 -16.09 9.46 4.46
CA LEU A 156 -15.13 8.84 3.56
C LEU A 156 -15.15 7.33 3.68
N THR A 157 -15.37 6.63 2.58
CA THR A 157 -15.27 5.16 2.51
C THR A 157 -14.09 4.72 1.66
N VAL A 158 -13.22 3.86 2.20
CA VAL A 158 -12.13 3.24 1.45
C VAL A 158 -12.53 1.83 1.04
N LEU A 159 -12.53 1.57 -0.27
CA LEU A 159 -13.02 0.33 -0.87
C LEU A 159 -11.92 -0.39 -1.65
N PRO A 160 -11.66 -1.69 -1.40
CA PRO A 160 -10.84 -2.47 -2.32
C PRO A 160 -11.63 -2.77 -3.60
N GLY A 161 -11.08 -2.42 -4.76
CA GLY A 161 -11.68 -2.69 -6.07
C GLY A 161 -11.87 -4.17 -6.40
N THR A 162 -11.36 -5.05 -5.55
CA THR A 162 -11.54 -6.50 -5.64
C THR A 162 -12.90 -7.00 -5.16
N LEU A 163 -13.67 -6.16 -4.47
CA LEU A 163 -15.02 -6.51 -4.00
C LEU A 163 -15.97 -6.76 -5.19
N PRO A 164 -17.02 -7.59 -5.01
CA PRO A 164 -18.09 -7.74 -6.00
C PRO A 164 -18.73 -6.38 -6.33
N GLU A 165 -19.15 -6.20 -7.58
CA GLU A 165 -19.74 -4.93 -8.04
C GLU A 165 -20.95 -4.49 -7.20
N ASP A 166 -21.88 -5.40 -6.93
CA ASP A 166 -23.07 -5.08 -6.12
C ASP A 166 -22.71 -4.60 -4.71
N THR A 167 -21.67 -5.19 -4.11
CA THR A 167 -21.16 -4.72 -2.82
C THR A 167 -20.56 -3.32 -2.92
N LEU A 168 -19.83 -3.02 -4.01
CA LEU A 168 -19.31 -1.67 -4.24
C LEU A 168 -20.44 -0.65 -4.34
N VAL A 169 -21.50 -0.96 -5.12
CA VAL A 169 -22.68 -0.08 -5.29
C VAL A 169 -23.39 0.15 -3.96
N GLU A 170 -23.60 -0.92 -3.17
CA GLU A 170 -24.22 -0.82 -1.84
C GLU A 170 -23.42 0.12 -0.92
N ARG A 171 -22.08 -0.03 -0.88
CA ARG A 171 -21.22 0.83 -0.04
C ARG A 171 -21.21 2.29 -0.49
N LEU A 172 -21.25 2.51 -1.80
CA LEU A 172 -21.32 3.87 -2.37
C LEU A 172 -22.62 4.60 -2.04
N ALA A 173 -23.72 3.89 -1.84
CA ALA A 173 -25.00 4.50 -1.50
C ALA A 173 -25.01 5.24 -0.14
N HIS A 174 -24.05 4.96 0.72
CA HIS A 174 -23.97 5.48 2.09
C HIS A 174 -22.68 6.28 2.35
N THR A 175 -22.07 6.84 1.31
CA THR A 175 -20.83 7.62 1.43
C THR A 175 -20.89 8.91 0.64
N ASP A 176 -20.24 9.95 1.15
CA ASP A 176 -20.09 11.23 0.46
C ASP A 176 -18.85 11.23 -0.44
N ALA A 177 -17.76 10.64 0.06
CA ALA A 177 -16.49 10.50 -0.62
C ALA A 177 -16.03 9.05 -0.62
N ALA A 178 -15.32 8.60 -1.67
CA ALA A 178 -14.78 7.27 -1.73
C ALA A 178 -13.36 7.24 -2.30
N VAL A 179 -12.57 6.27 -1.84
CA VAL A 179 -11.26 5.92 -2.40
C VAL A 179 -11.25 4.45 -2.75
N PHE A 180 -10.97 4.13 -4.01
CA PHE A 180 -10.80 2.75 -4.43
C PHE A 180 -9.31 2.39 -4.48
N MET A 181 -8.95 1.40 -3.69
CA MET A 181 -7.64 0.77 -3.67
C MET A 181 -7.66 -0.54 -4.47
N LYS A 182 -6.49 -1.05 -4.86
CA LYS A 182 -6.37 -2.31 -5.63
C LYS A 182 -7.16 -2.29 -6.94
N VAL A 183 -7.15 -1.14 -7.62
CA VAL A 183 -7.89 -0.90 -8.85
C VAL A 183 -7.32 -1.75 -9.98
N GLY A 184 -6.17 -1.45 -10.54
CA GLY A 184 -5.50 -2.20 -11.60
C GLY A 184 -6.47 -2.90 -12.55
N ARG A 185 -6.38 -4.22 -12.65
CA ARG A 185 -7.28 -5.07 -13.48
C ARG A 185 -8.77 -5.02 -13.10
N ASN A 186 -9.10 -4.44 -11.94
CA ASN A 186 -10.48 -4.32 -11.46
C ASN A 186 -11.13 -2.99 -11.90
N LEU A 187 -10.43 -2.14 -12.65
CA LEU A 187 -10.94 -0.84 -13.10
C LEU A 187 -12.31 -0.92 -13.81
N PRO A 188 -12.58 -1.88 -14.71
CA PRO A 188 -13.90 -1.98 -15.35
C PRO A 188 -15.03 -2.18 -14.33
N ARG A 189 -14.81 -3.01 -13.32
CA ARG A 189 -15.80 -3.24 -12.25
C ARG A 189 -16.02 -1.99 -11.41
N VAL A 190 -14.95 -1.30 -11.01
CA VAL A 190 -15.03 -0.04 -10.26
C VAL A 190 -15.77 1.02 -11.05
N ARG A 191 -15.47 1.14 -12.36
CA ARG A 191 -16.17 2.05 -13.26
C ARG A 191 -17.67 1.74 -13.34
N SER A 192 -18.03 0.48 -13.55
CA SER A 192 -19.45 0.04 -13.60
C SER A 192 -20.18 0.38 -12.29
N ALA A 193 -19.57 0.11 -11.14
CA ALA A 193 -20.16 0.47 -9.85
C ALA A 193 -20.37 1.98 -9.69
N LEU A 194 -19.41 2.80 -10.16
CA LEU A 194 -19.53 4.27 -10.13
C LEU A 194 -20.61 4.80 -11.07
N VAL A 195 -20.80 4.19 -12.25
CA VAL A 195 -21.91 4.52 -13.16
C VAL A 195 -23.24 4.25 -12.47
N ARG A 196 -23.40 3.06 -11.90
CA ARG A 196 -24.63 2.66 -11.18
C ARG A 196 -24.93 3.53 -9.95
N ALA A 197 -23.88 3.99 -9.28
CA ALA A 197 -24.00 4.90 -8.12
C ALA A 197 -24.16 6.38 -8.51
N GLY A 198 -24.11 6.74 -9.81
CA GLY A 198 -24.18 8.12 -10.28
C GLY A 198 -22.98 9.00 -9.88
N MET A 199 -21.81 8.39 -9.68
CA MET A 199 -20.61 9.06 -9.18
C MET A 199 -19.47 9.17 -10.19
N LEU A 200 -19.64 8.63 -11.41
CA LEU A 200 -18.55 8.56 -12.41
C LEU A 200 -18.02 9.95 -12.79
N GLU A 201 -18.89 10.94 -12.97
CA GLU A 201 -18.51 12.27 -13.45
C GLU A 201 -17.60 13.05 -12.50
N ARG A 202 -17.63 12.74 -11.21
CA ARG A 202 -16.74 13.35 -10.22
C ARG A 202 -15.54 12.47 -9.85
N ALA A 203 -15.45 11.26 -10.42
CA ALA A 203 -14.37 10.34 -10.13
C ALA A 203 -13.07 10.73 -10.86
N LEU A 204 -11.98 10.73 -10.14
CA LEU A 204 -10.63 10.96 -10.64
C LEU A 204 -9.85 9.65 -10.61
N LEU A 205 -9.10 9.39 -11.66
CA LEU A 205 -8.13 8.31 -11.73
C LEU A 205 -6.74 8.89 -11.51
N VAL A 206 -6.00 8.35 -10.56
CA VAL A 206 -4.59 8.73 -10.30
C VAL A 206 -3.73 7.49 -10.47
N GLU A 207 -2.84 7.54 -11.42
CA GLU A 207 -1.82 6.52 -11.63
C GLU A 207 -0.49 6.99 -11.07
N ARG A 208 0.19 6.13 -10.33
CA ARG A 208 1.52 6.37 -9.77
C ARG A 208 1.63 7.68 -8.98
N GLY A 209 0.63 8.02 -8.19
CA GLY A 209 0.63 9.26 -7.39
C GLY A 209 1.90 9.42 -6.56
N SER A 210 2.60 10.54 -6.72
CA SER A 210 3.93 10.88 -6.19
C SER A 210 5.10 9.98 -6.66
N MET A 211 4.94 9.26 -7.76
CA MET A 211 5.99 8.46 -8.40
C MET A 211 6.32 9.00 -9.78
N GLU A 212 7.44 8.56 -10.34
CA GLU A 212 7.77 8.86 -11.73
C GLU A 212 6.69 8.34 -12.69
N GLY A 213 6.26 9.18 -13.63
CA GLY A 213 5.19 8.87 -14.58
C GLY A 213 3.80 9.01 -14.00
N GLU A 214 3.63 9.84 -12.96
CA GLU A 214 2.33 10.21 -12.41
C GLU A 214 1.37 10.74 -13.47
N GLN A 215 0.12 10.31 -13.41
CA GLN A 215 -0.97 10.80 -14.24
C GLN A 215 -2.23 11.00 -13.41
N VAL A 216 -2.92 12.11 -13.67
CA VAL A 216 -4.21 12.43 -13.06
C VAL A 216 -5.20 12.79 -14.18
N GLN A 217 -6.36 12.13 -14.20
CA GLN A 217 -7.39 12.39 -15.18
C GLN A 217 -8.79 12.11 -14.61
N ARG A 218 -9.82 12.66 -15.25
CA ARG A 218 -11.19 12.26 -14.94
C ARG A 218 -11.43 10.83 -15.42
N LEU A 219 -12.04 10.00 -14.57
CA LEU A 219 -12.31 8.61 -14.94
C LEU A 219 -13.30 8.52 -16.10
N ALA A 220 -14.24 9.47 -16.20
CA ALA A 220 -15.21 9.53 -17.30
C ALA A 220 -14.54 9.74 -18.68
N GLU A 221 -13.38 10.38 -18.74
CA GLU A 221 -12.64 10.69 -19.98
C GLU A 221 -11.74 9.54 -20.44
N ARG A 222 -11.48 8.54 -19.59
CA ARG A 222 -10.65 7.38 -19.94
C ARG A 222 -11.42 6.39 -20.77
N ALA A 223 -10.80 5.80 -21.78
CA ALA A 223 -11.37 4.71 -22.56
C ALA A 223 -11.69 3.49 -21.68
N GLU A 224 -12.80 2.81 -21.94
CA GLU A 224 -13.27 1.71 -21.08
C GLU A 224 -12.36 0.47 -21.11
N ASP A 225 -11.72 0.23 -22.23
CA ASP A 225 -10.83 -0.90 -22.49
C ASP A 225 -9.37 -0.62 -22.15
N GLU A 226 -9.04 0.61 -21.76
CA GLU A 226 -7.67 0.98 -21.41
C GLU A 226 -7.26 0.40 -20.06
N PRO A 227 -6.21 -0.46 -20.02
CA PRO A 227 -5.76 -1.10 -18.78
C PRO A 227 -5.16 -0.08 -17.81
N ALA A 228 -5.40 -0.26 -16.53
CA ALA A 228 -4.77 0.55 -15.48
C ALA A 228 -3.55 -0.17 -14.89
N PRO A 229 -2.45 0.54 -14.60
CA PRO A 229 -1.30 -0.03 -13.93
C PRO A 229 -1.63 -0.46 -12.49
N TYR A 230 -0.73 -1.23 -11.87
CA TYR A 230 -0.91 -1.71 -10.50
C TYR A 230 -1.10 -0.56 -9.50
N PHE A 231 -0.29 0.49 -9.62
CA PHE A 231 -0.37 1.69 -8.78
C PHE A 231 -1.40 2.68 -9.33
N THR A 232 -2.66 2.28 -9.24
CA THR A 232 -3.82 3.09 -9.62
C THR A 232 -4.78 3.19 -8.47
N ILE A 233 -5.23 4.40 -8.19
CA ILE A 233 -6.27 4.71 -7.21
C ILE A 233 -7.37 5.50 -7.93
N VAL A 234 -8.62 5.19 -7.63
CA VAL A 234 -9.76 6.01 -8.03
C VAL A 234 -10.25 6.79 -6.81
N LEU A 235 -10.37 8.10 -6.98
CA LEU A 235 -10.86 9.04 -5.98
C LEU A 235 -12.26 9.51 -6.38
N VAL A 236 -13.16 9.51 -5.43
CA VAL A 236 -14.48 10.17 -5.57
C VAL A 236 -14.54 11.22 -4.47
N PRO A 237 -14.19 12.49 -4.76
CA PRO A 237 -14.27 13.55 -3.78
C PRO A 237 -15.68 13.73 -3.25
N GLY A 238 -15.82 14.15 -2.01
CA GLY A 238 -17.09 14.52 -1.40
C GLY A 238 -17.76 15.65 -2.17
N ARG A 239 -18.99 15.94 -1.83
CA ARG A 239 -19.68 17.06 -2.42
C ARG A 239 -18.93 18.34 -2.06
N GLN A 240 -18.54 19.13 -3.05
CA GLN A 240 -17.94 20.43 -2.81
C GLN A 240 -18.95 21.25 -2.01
N GLY A 241 -18.72 21.28 -0.70
CA GLY A 241 -19.66 21.88 0.21
C GLY A 241 -19.60 23.39 0.12
N VAL A 242 -20.71 23.96 -0.23
CA VAL A 242 -20.99 25.32 0.17
C VAL A 242 -21.35 25.26 1.65
N ARG A 243 -20.45 25.80 2.52
CA ARG A 243 -20.86 26.33 3.82
C ARG A 243 -21.23 27.78 3.64
#